data_ba11d05bb597e8ab496225511f1a8dbe
#
_entry.id   ba11d05bb597e8ab496225511f1a8dbe
#
_cell.length_a   1.000
_cell.length_b   1.000
_cell.length_c   1.000
_cell.angle_alpha   90.00
_cell.angle_beta   90.00
_cell.angle_gamma   90.00
#
_symmetry.space_group_name_H-M   'P 1'
#
loop_
_entity.id
_entity.type
_entity.pdbx_description
1 polymer ?
#
loop_
_entity_poly.entity_id
_entity_poly.type
_entity_poly.pdbx_seq_one_letter_code
_entity_poly.pdbx_strand_id
1 'polypeptide(L)'
;MIPLISVNNLRKSYGDATAIRGISFDVEVSELTAIIGPSGCGKSTLLRCLNGLEIFDSGRVRIGEITLDRDNGLSHHEFNTRLRRLREEVGMVFQSFNLFPHLTALENVTLAPMVVKKIDRRRAESTARELLAKVGLSDRLDYYPSQLSGGQQQRAAIARALAMEPKVMLYDEPTSALDPSLVGEVLNIMRKLDDEGMTQVVVTHEMRFAREVADKILMLADGELIESGSPDVIFSSPRDERTRTFLQRYL
;
A
#
# COMPACT_ATOMS: atom_id res chain seq x y z
N MET A 1 9.74 -3.46 20.74
CA MET A 1 10.12 -4.14 19.48
C MET A 1 10.56 -3.07 18.50
N ILE A 2 11.32 -3.43 17.46
CA ILE A 2 11.72 -2.47 16.42
C ILE A 2 10.62 -2.51 15.35
N PRO A 3 9.93 -1.38 15.05
CA PRO A 3 8.87 -1.37 14.06
C PRO A 3 9.40 -1.74 12.66
N LEU A 4 8.55 -2.37 11.84
CA LEU A 4 8.92 -2.72 10.45
C LEU A 4 9.02 -1.46 9.58
N ILE A 5 8.08 -0.53 9.73
CA ILE A 5 8.12 0.78 9.07
C ILE A 5 8.31 1.84 10.14
N SER A 6 9.23 2.78 9.91
CA SER A 6 9.39 3.97 10.74
C SER A 6 9.53 5.21 9.85
N VAL A 7 8.65 6.16 10.06
CA VAL A 7 8.61 7.45 9.35
C VAL A 7 8.89 8.55 10.35
N ASN A 8 9.86 9.41 10.03
CA ASN A 8 10.28 10.51 10.92
C ASN A 8 10.29 11.82 10.16
N ASN A 9 9.47 12.77 10.61
CA ASN A 9 9.38 14.16 10.15
C ASN A 9 9.35 14.28 8.61
N LEU A 10 8.58 13.41 7.96
CA LEU A 10 8.48 13.34 6.50
C LEU A 10 7.81 14.60 5.96
N ARG A 11 8.45 15.25 4.99
CA ARG A 11 7.91 16.45 4.32
C ARG A 11 7.94 16.28 2.81
N LYS A 12 6.86 16.75 2.15
CA LYS A 12 6.76 16.74 0.69
C LYS A 12 5.96 17.94 0.22
N SER A 13 6.51 18.65 -0.77
CA SER A 13 5.84 19.77 -1.44
C SER A 13 5.88 19.60 -2.95
N TYR A 14 4.94 20.20 -3.64
CA TYR A 14 4.86 20.33 -5.09
C TYR A 14 4.74 21.82 -5.44
N GLY A 15 5.87 22.44 -5.84
CA GLY A 15 5.95 23.89 -5.95
C GLY A 15 5.61 24.53 -4.59
N ASP A 16 4.66 25.45 -4.58
CA ASP A 16 4.23 26.16 -3.36
C ASP A 16 3.24 25.36 -2.49
N ALA A 17 2.72 24.26 -2.99
CA ALA A 17 1.75 23.44 -2.26
C ALA A 17 2.45 22.38 -1.41
N THR A 18 2.33 22.46 -0.10
CA THR A 18 2.84 21.45 0.83
C THR A 18 1.82 20.34 1.01
N ALA A 19 2.16 19.14 0.51
CA ALA A 19 1.31 17.95 0.59
C ALA A 19 1.49 17.18 1.91
N ILE A 20 2.71 17.19 2.50
CA ILE A 20 3.04 16.51 3.76
C ILE A 20 3.88 17.46 4.62
N ARG A 21 3.46 17.67 5.89
CA ARG A 21 3.94 18.71 6.79
C ARG A 21 4.70 18.17 8.02
N GLY A 22 5.52 17.13 7.85
CA GLY A 22 6.33 16.60 8.96
C GLY A 22 5.64 15.45 9.69
N ILE A 23 5.15 14.47 8.91
CA ILE A 23 4.48 13.28 9.44
C ILE A 23 5.49 12.31 10.06
N SER A 24 5.15 11.77 11.24
CA SER A 24 5.92 10.74 11.92
C SER A 24 4.98 9.65 12.43
N PHE A 25 5.30 8.39 12.17
CA PHE A 25 4.59 7.22 12.69
C PHE A 25 5.42 5.96 12.51
N ASP A 26 5.03 4.91 13.22
CA ASP A 26 5.60 3.58 13.11
C ASP A 26 4.51 2.55 12.76
N VAL A 27 4.90 1.45 12.09
CA VAL A 27 4.07 0.27 11.83
C VAL A 27 4.84 -0.96 12.27
N GLU A 28 4.22 -1.78 13.12
CA GLU A 28 4.82 -3.00 13.64
C GLU A 28 4.78 -4.13 12.58
N VAL A 29 5.52 -5.22 12.86
CA VAL A 29 5.44 -6.44 12.05
C VAL A 29 4.04 -7.04 12.18
N SER A 30 3.46 -7.49 11.08
CA SER A 30 2.10 -8.06 11.01
C SER A 30 0.99 -7.09 11.45
N GLU A 31 1.21 -5.79 11.40
CA GLU A 31 0.20 -4.78 11.68
C GLU A 31 -0.49 -4.33 10.39
N LEU A 32 -1.81 -4.28 10.38
CA LEU A 32 -2.60 -3.60 9.37
C LEU A 32 -2.90 -2.18 9.82
N THR A 33 -2.25 -1.22 9.18
CA THR A 33 -2.47 0.21 9.43
C THR A 33 -3.34 0.83 8.33
N ALA A 34 -4.47 1.42 8.70
CA ALA A 34 -5.32 2.16 7.76
C ALA A 34 -5.08 3.67 7.85
N ILE A 35 -4.86 4.30 6.69
CA ILE A 35 -4.73 5.76 6.55
C ILE A 35 -6.06 6.30 6.03
N ILE A 36 -6.70 7.14 6.82
CA ILE A 36 -7.98 7.77 6.49
C ILE A 36 -7.87 9.30 6.51
N GLY A 37 -8.84 9.98 5.92
CA GLY A 37 -8.90 11.44 5.90
C GLY A 37 -9.53 12.00 4.63
N PRO A 38 -9.79 13.32 4.56
CA PRO A 38 -10.39 14.00 3.41
C PRO A 38 -9.62 13.79 2.11
N SER A 39 -10.30 13.91 0.98
CA SER A 39 -9.62 13.93 -0.32
C SER A 39 -8.64 15.09 -0.40
N GLY A 40 -7.46 14.86 -1.00
CA GLY A 40 -6.42 15.87 -1.15
C GLY A 40 -5.56 16.14 0.10
N CYS A 41 -5.79 15.49 1.25
CA CYS A 41 -5.00 15.73 2.47
C CYS A 41 -3.59 15.08 2.48
N GLY A 42 -3.17 14.40 1.40
CA GLY A 42 -1.82 13.85 1.27
C GLY A 42 -1.67 12.34 1.46
N LYS A 43 -2.75 11.56 1.64
CA LYS A 43 -2.71 10.10 1.88
C LYS A 43 -1.93 9.32 0.82
N SER A 44 -2.30 9.47 -0.45
CA SER A 44 -1.62 8.80 -1.56
C SER A 44 -0.18 9.27 -1.73
N THR A 45 0.10 10.57 -1.48
CA THR A 45 1.46 11.10 -1.48
C THR A 45 2.30 10.45 -0.39
N LEU A 46 1.77 10.33 0.84
CA LEU A 46 2.43 9.66 1.95
C LEU A 46 2.75 8.20 1.59
N LEU A 47 1.76 7.47 1.09
CA LEU A 47 1.92 6.07 0.69
C LEU A 47 2.98 5.91 -0.41
N ARG A 48 3.00 6.79 -1.41
CA ARG A 48 3.99 6.78 -2.49
C ARG A 48 5.39 7.19 -2.03
N CYS A 49 5.51 7.95 -0.95
CA CYS A 49 6.80 8.20 -0.32
C CYS A 49 7.37 6.94 0.35
N LEU A 50 6.51 6.06 0.89
CA LEU A 50 6.95 4.81 1.54
C LEU A 50 7.62 3.84 0.56
N ASN A 51 7.16 3.75 -0.70
CA ASN A 51 7.79 2.92 -1.72
C ASN A 51 8.77 3.69 -2.63
N GLY A 52 8.94 4.99 -2.36
CA GLY A 52 9.82 5.88 -3.12
C GLY A 52 9.39 6.14 -4.56
N LEU A 53 8.11 5.98 -4.91
CA LEU A 53 7.55 6.52 -6.15
C LEU A 53 7.53 8.04 -6.12
N GLU A 54 7.20 8.62 -4.96
CA GLU A 54 7.41 10.03 -4.68
C GLU A 54 8.64 10.21 -3.80
N ILE A 55 9.56 11.06 -4.23
CA ILE A 55 10.73 11.41 -3.43
C ILE A 55 10.36 12.55 -2.51
N PHE A 56 10.45 12.32 -1.21
CA PHE A 56 10.19 13.32 -0.19
C PHE A 56 11.34 14.35 -0.10
N ASP A 57 11.05 15.52 0.41
CA ASP A 57 11.99 16.66 0.43
C ASP A 57 12.92 16.61 1.64
N SER A 58 12.38 16.21 2.82
CA SER A 58 13.15 16.05 4.06
C SER A 58 12.52 14.98 4.95
N GLY A 59 13.27 14.53 5.96
CA GLY A 59 12.87 13.47 6.88
C GLY A 59 13.45 12.12 6.48
N ARG A 60 12.92 11.08 7.13
CA ARG A 60 13.43 9.72 7.02
C ARG A 60 12.30 8.70 6.91
N VAL A 61 12.49 7.72 6.04
CA VAL A 61 11.66 6.50 5.93
C VAL A 61 12.57 5.29 6.10
N ARG A 62 12.26 4.40 7.06
CA ARG A 62 12.90 3.11 7.24
C ARG A 62 11.86 2.00 7.05
N ILE A 63 12.19 1.01 6.23
CA ILE A 63 11.39 -0.23 6.08
C ILE A 63 12.36 -1.41 6.20
N GLY A 64 12.14 -2.24 7.21
CA GLY A 64 13.09 -3.29 7.58
C GLY A 64 14.47 -2.69 7.87
N GLU A 65 15.48 -3.13 7.11
CA GLU A 65 16.86 -2.65 7.24
C GLU A 65 17.19 -1.47 6.30
N ILE A 66 16.26 -1.11 5.39
CA ILE A 66 16.49 -0.09 4.38
C ILE A 66 16.03 1.26 4.91
N THR A 67 16.95 2.22 4.95
CA THR A 67 16.66 3.60 5.36
C THR A 67 16.90 4.54 4.19
N LEU A 68 15.88 5.30 3.82
CA LEU A 68 15.97 6.49 2.98
C LEU A 68 15.99 7.71 3.90
N ASP A 69 17.04 8.52 3.82
CA ASP A 69 17.24 9.69 4.67
C ASP A 69 17.66 10.86 3.78
N ARG A 70 16.90 11.95 3.84
CA ARG A 70 17.17 13.15 3.06
C ARG A 70 17.95 14.22 3.87
N ASP A 71 17.97 14.07 5.19
CA ASP A 71 18.60 15.04 6.09
C ASP A 71 20.08 14.71 6.32
N ASN A 72 20.49 13.44 6.12
CA ASN A 72 21.87 12.98 6.43
C ASN A 72 22.79 12.84 5.19
N GLY A 73 22.52 13.56 4.11
CA GLY A 73 23.52 13.76 3.05
C GLY A 73 23.96 12.52 2.28
N LEU A 74 23.07 11.52 2.12
CA LEU A 74 23.35 10.39 1.23
C LEU A 74 23.65 10.90 -0.18
N SER A 75 24.70 10.36 -0.80
CA SER A 75 24.97 10.64 -2.20
C SER A 75 23.78 10.20 -3.07
N HIS A 76 23.57 10.86 -4.19
CA HIS A 76 22.51 10.50 -5.14
C HIS A 76 22.57 9.02 -5.57
N HIS A 77 23.77 8.46 -5.72
CA HIS A 77 23.99 7.07 -6.08
C HIS A 77 23.55 6.11 -4.97
N GLU A 78 23.95 6.37 -3.73
CA GLU A 78 23.56 5.57 -2.56
C GLU A 78 22.05 5.61 -2.32
N PHE A 79 21.45 6.80 -2.41
CA PHE A 79 20.01 6.96 -2.29
C PHE A 79 19.27 6.12 -3.34
N ASN A 80 19.66 6.20 -4.61
CA ASN A 80 19.03 5.41 -5.68
C ASN A 80 19.26 3.91 -5.53
N THR A 81 20.39 3.49 -5.00
CA THR A 81 20.66 2.07 -4.71
C THR A 81 19.73 1.54 -3.62
N ARG A 82 19.58 2.30 -2.51
CA ARG A 82 18.64 1.95 -1.44
C ARG A 82 17.20 1.96 -1.92
N LEU A 83 16.83 2.92 -2.76
CA LEU A 83 15.51 3.05 -3.34
C LEU A 83 15.11 1.83 -4.20
N ARG A 84 16.03 1.28 -5.00
CA ARG A 84 15.79 0.05 -5.75
C ARG A 84 15.53 -1.14 -4.81
N ARG A 85 16.39 -1.33 -3.81
CA ARG A 85 16.21 -2.38 -2.81
C ARG A 85 14.89 -2.24 -2.04
N LEU A 86 14.51 -1.02 -1.68
CA LEU A 86 13.23 -0.74 -1.03
C LEU A 86 12.04 -1.21 -1.88
N ARG A 87 12.06 -0.92 -3.18
CA ARG A 87 11.00 -1.33 -4.12
C ARG A 87 10.91 -2.84 -4.33
N GLU A 88 11.95 -3.59 -4.02
CA GLU A 88 11.92 -5.05 -4.04
C GLU A 88 11.25 -5.62 -2.79
N GLU A 89 11.33 -4.92 -1.67
CA GLU A 89 10.76 -5.34 -0.37
C GLU A 89 9.35 -4.80 -0.11
N VAL A 90 8.86 -3.88 -0.93
CA VAL A 90 7.56 -3.21 -0.76
C VAL A 90 6.67 -3.45 -1.96
N GLY A 91 5.62 -4.22 -1.77
CA GLY A 91 4.55 -4.39 -2.76
C GLY A 91 3.62 -3.19 -2.77
N MET A 92 3.14 -2.78 -3.95
CA MET A 92 2.16 -1.71 -4.07
C MET A 92 1.04 -2.06 -5.03
N VAL A 93 -0.19 -1.81 -4.58
CA VAL A 93 -1.44 -1.98 -5.32
C VAL A 93 -2.07 -0.60 -5.49
N PHE A 94 -2.40 -0.25 -6.71
CA PHE A 94 -2.92 1.06 -7.09
C PHE A 94 -4.44 1.03 -7.32
N GLN A 95 -5.08 2.18 -7.22
CA GLN A 95 -6.47 2.39 -7.56
C GLN A 95 -6.81 1.95 -9.00
N SER A 96 -5.94 2.22 -9.96
CA SER A 96 -6.15 1.96 -11.40
C SER A 96 -5.56 0.64 -11.90
N PHE A 97 -5.42 -0.37 -11.02
CA PHE A 97 -4.90 -1.72 -11.30
C PHE A 97 -3.49 -1.76 -11.91
N ASN A 98 -3.20 -0.95 -12.91
CA ASN A 98 -1.90 -0.77 -13.59
C ASN A 98 -1.29 -2.08 -14.13
N LEU A 99 -2.13 -3.01 -14.59
CA LEU A 99 -1.67 -4.19 -15.29
C LEU A 99 -1.11 -3.82 -16.67
N PHE A 100 -0.11 -4.55 -17.12
CA PHE A 100 0.42 -4.43 -18.46
C PHE A 100 -0.62 -4.96 -19.47
N PRO A 101 -1.19 -4.11 -20.33
CA PRO A 101 -2.35 -4.50 -21.16
C PRO A 101 -2.04 -5.53 -22.24
N HIS A 102 -0.77 -5.65 -22.62
CA HIS A 102 -0.25 -6.58 -23.64
C HIS A 102 0.24 -7.91 -23.05
N LEU A 103 0.13 -8.10 -21.74
CA LEU A 103 0.49 -9.32 -21.03
C LEU A 103 -0.76 -9.97 -20.43
N THR A 104 -0.78 -11.31 -20.41
CA THR A 104 -1.82 -12.09 -19.71
C THR A 104 -1.72 -11.91 -18.20
N ALA A 105 -2.71 -12.41 -17.44
CA ALA A 105 -2.67 -12.38 -15.97
C ALA A 105 -1.43 -13.13 -15.45
N LEU A 106 -1.11 -14.30 -15.99
CA LEU A 106 0.08 -15.06 -15.62
C LEU A 106 1.36 -14.29 -15.92
N GLU A 107 1.48 -13.70 -17.10
CA GLU A 107 2.65 -12.92 -17.50
C GLU A 107 2.84 -11.65 -16.67
N ASN A 108 1.74 -10.96 -16.30
CA ASN A 108 1.78 -9.82 -15.38
C ASN A 108 2.39 -10.19 -14.02
N VAL A 109 2.09 -11.38 -13.51
CA VAL A 109 2.58 -11.86 -12.21
C VAL A 109 4.02 -12.38 -12.30
N THR A 110 4.42 -13.00 -13.41
CA THR A 110 5.76 -13.59 -13.57
C THR A 110 6.84 -12.58 -13.94
N LEU A 111 6.49 -11.48 -14.59
CA LEU A 111 7.45 -10.54 -15.18
C LEU A 111 8.47 -10.00 -14.16
N ALA A 112 8.00 -9.44 -13.05
CA ALA A 112 8.87 -8.80 -12.07
C ALA A 112 9.82 -9.79 -11.38
N PRO A 113 9.38 -10.97 -10.90
CA PRO A 113 10.29 -11.99 -10.38
C PRO A 113 11.38 -12.41 -11.37
N MET A 114 11.04 -12.59 -12.65
CA MET A 114 12.01 -12.97 -13.67
C MET A 114 13.01 -11.85 -13.99
N VAL A 115 12.54 -10.61 -14.13
CA VAL A 115 13.39 -9.49 -14.56
C VAL A 115 14.22 -8.94 -13.40
N VAL A 116 13.64 -8.78 -12.22
CA VAL A 116 14.28 -8.13 -11.07
C VAL A 116 15.05 -9.13 -10.22
N LYS A 117 14.38 -10.21 -9.78
CA LYS A 117 14.97 -11.24 -8.90
C LYS A 117 15.74 -12.31 -9.68
N LYS A 118 15.69 -12.31 -11.02
CA LYS A 118 16.35 -13.30 -11.89
C LYS A 118 15.90 -14.75 -11.61
N ILE A 119 14.67 -14.91 -11.14
CA ILE A 119 14.06 -16.24 -10.91
C ILE A 119 13.83 -16.88 -12.27
N ASP A 120 14.13 -18.18 -12.38
CA ASP A 120 13.89 -18.92 -13.61
C ASP A 120 12.38 -18.98 -13.95
N ARG A 121 12.09 -19.10 -15.24
CA ARG A 121 10.71 -19.04 -15.76
C ARG A 121 9.78 -20.08 -15.15
N ARG A 122 10.25 -21.33 -14.99
CA ARG A 122 9.40 -22.42 -14.46
C ARG A 122 8.99 -22.15 -13.02
N ARG A 123 9.94 -21.70 -12.20
CA ARG A 123 9.68 -21.33 -10.80
C ARG A 123 8.78 -20.11 -10.71
N ALA A 124 9.02 -19.07 -11.52
CA ALA A 124 8.17 -17.89 -11.55
C ALA A 124 6.72 -18.23 -11.97
N GLU A 125 6.53 -19.08 -12.99
CA GLU A 125 5.20 -19.53 -13.40
C GLU A 125 4.50 -20.39 -12.35
N SER A 126 5.21 -21.27 -11.64
CA SER A 126 4.64 -22.05 -10.53
C SER A 126 4.10 -21.16 -9.44
N THR A 127 4.95 -20.25 -8.94
CA THR A 127 4.56 -19.26 -7.91
C THR A 127 3.40 -18.38 -8.38
N ALA A 128 3.43 -17.92 -9.63
CA ALA A 128 2.37 -17.07 -10.19
C ALA A 128 1.02 -17.81 -10.26
N ARG A 129 1.00 -19.09 -10.62
CA ARG A 129 -0.22 -19.92 -10.62
C ARG A 129 -0.79 -20.08 -9.21
N GLU A 130 0.06 -20.33 -8.23
CA GLU A 130 -0.35 -20.44 -6.82
C GLU A 130 -0.95 -19.11 -6.31
N LEU A 131 -0.31 -17.97 -6.62
CA LEU A 131 -0.81 -16.66 -6.23
C LEU A 131 -2.11 -16.28 -6.95
N LEU A 132 -2.23 -16.57 -8.24
CA LEU A 132 -3.48 -16.35 -8.98
C LEU A 132 -4.61 -17.26 -8.46
N ALA A 133 -4.31 -18.49 -8.07
CA ALA A 133 -5.26 -19.36 -7.40
C ALA A 133 -5.69 -18.81 -6.04
N LYS A 134 -4.74 -18.29 -5.24
CA LYS A 134 -4.99 -17.65 -3.94
C LYS A 134 -5.97 -16.49 -4.04
N VAL A 135 -5.90 -15.71 -5.13
CA VAL A 135 -6.82 -14.58 -5.38
C VAL A 135 -8.05 -14.99 -6.23
N GLY A 136 -8.27 -16.29 -6.46
CA GLY A 136 -9.46 -16.82 -7.16
C GLY A 136 -9.45 -16.57 -8.67
N LEU A 137 -8.28 -16.67 -9.31
CA LEU A 137 -8.10 -16.49 -10.76
C LEU A 137 -7.44 -17.68 -11.45
N SER A 138 -7.63 -18.90 -10.92
CA SER A 138 -7.05 -20.13 -11.47
C SER A 138 -7.46 -20.39 -12.93
N ASP A 139 -8.67 -19.99 -13.31
CA ASP A 139 -9.28 -20.17 -14.63
C ASP A 139 -9.07 -18.96 -15.56
N ARG A 140 -8.28 -17.97 -15.15
CA ARG A 140 -8.06 -16.71 -15.85
C ARG A 140 -6.58 -16.42 -16.19
N LEU A 141 -5.73 -17.43 -16.14
CA LEU A 141 -4.28 -17.30 -16.30
C LEU A 141 -3.87 -16.66 -17.63
N ASP A 142 -4.54 -17.07 -18.71
CA ASP A 142 -4.24 -16.66 -20.08
C ASP A 142 -5.10 -15.45 -20.55
N TYR A 143 -5.87 -14.84 -19.65
CA TYR A 143 -6.70 -13.68 -19.95
C TYR A 143 -5.87 -12.40 -19.91
N TYR A 144 -6.08 -11.54 -20.90
CA TYR A 144 -5.54 -10.18 -20.91
C TYR A 144 -6.37 -9.26 -20.01
N PRO A 145 -5.80 -8.15 -19.49
CA PRO A 145 -6.54 -7.20 -18.64
C PRO A 145 -7.89 -6.75 -19.22
N SER A 146 -7.98 -6.54 -20.55
CA SER A 146 -9.22 -6.15 -21.21
C SER A 146 -10.34 -7.23 -21.16
N GLN A 147 -10.00 -8.45 -20.82
CA GLN A 147 -10.93 -9.58 -20.71
C GLN A 147 -11.33 -9.87 -19.24
N LEU A 148 -10.74 -9.14 -18.30
CA LEU A 148 -10.98 -9.26 -16.88
C LEU A 148 -11.91 -8.16 -16.38
N SER A 149 -12.82 -8.48 -15.45
CA SER A 149 -13.58 -7.45 -14.72
C SER A 149 -12.65 -6.58 -13.86
N GLY A 150 -13.09 -5.39 -13.42
CA GLY A 150 -12.31 -4.52 -12.55
C GLY A 150 -11.83 -5.24 -11.27
N GLY A 151 -12.71 -6.00 -10.61
CA GLY A 151 -12.35 -6.80 -9.44
C GLY A 151 -11.32 -7.90 -9.76
N GLN A 152 -11.43 -8.55 -10.93
CA GLN A 152 -10.44 -9.53 -11.38
C GLN A 152 -9.08 -8.87 -11.68
N GLN A 153 -9.09 -7.70 -12.31
CA GLN A 153 -7.86 -6.95 -12.56
C GLN A 153 -7.18 -6.54 -11.23
N GLN A 154 -7.94 -6.08 -10.26
CA GLN A 154 -7.40 -5.72 -8.94
C GLN A 154 -6.81 -6.92 -8.21
N ARG A 155 -7.50 -8.05 -8.26
CA ARG A 155 -7.00 -9.31 -7.68
C ARG A 155 -5.71 -9.79 -8.37
N ALA A 156 -5.61 -9.65 -9.69
CA ALA A 156 -4.38 -9.93 -10.43
C ALA A 156 -3.25 -8.95 -10.05
N ALA A 157 -3.56 -7.66 -9.82
CA ALA A 157 -2.59 -6.67 -9.34
C ALA A 157 -2.06 -7.00 -7.94
N ILE A 158 -2.91 -7.51 -7.04
CA ILE A 158 -2.48 -8.02 -5.73
C ILE A 158 -1.55 -9.22 -5.89
N ALA A 159 -1.92 -10.21 -6.72
CA ALA A 159 -1.07 -11.37 -6.99
C ALA A 159 0.29 -10.97 -7.58
N ARG A 160 0.33 -9.98 -8.48
CA ARG A 160 1.56 -9.42 -9.05
C ARG A 160 2.46 -8.79 -7.98
N ALA A 161 1.88 -8.04 -7.05
CA ALA A 161 2.64 -7.45 -5.95
C ALA A 161 3.21 -8.52 -5.00
N LEU A 162 2.40 -9.54 -4.66
CA LEU A 162 2.81 -10.67 -3.81
C LEU A 162 3.91 -11.53 -4.44
N ALA A 163 3.98 -11.61 -5.78
CA ALA A 163 4.99 -12.41 -6.48
C ALA A 163 6.43 -11.93 -6.22
N MET A 164 6.60 -10.69 -5.75
CA MET A 164 7.88 -10.17 -5.31
C MET A 164 8.22 -10.54 -3.85
N GLU A 165 7.37 -11.33 -3.17
CA GLU A 165 7.56 -11.73 -1.76
C GLU A 165 7.89 -10.50 -0.88
N PRO A 166 7.04 -9.46 -0.89
CA PRO A 166 7.33 -8.23 -0.18
C PRO A 166 7.20 -8.41 1.34
N LYS A 167 7.94 -7.60 2.11
CA LYS A 167 7.78 -7.51 3.57
C LYS A 167 6.55 -6.70 3.96
N VAL A 168 6.13 -5.79 3.10
CA VAL A 168 5.02 -4.86 3.33
C VAL A 168 4.19 -4.74 2.06
N MET A 169 2.87 -4.76 2.20
CA MET A 169 1.93 -4.43 1.14
C MET A 169 1.33 -3.04 1.37
N LEU A 170 1.44 -2.18 0.37
CA LEU A 170 0.84 -0.85 0.34
C LEU A 170 -0.35 -0.85 -0.62
N TYR A 171 -1.48 -0.26 -0.20
CA TYR A 171 -2.69 -0.17 -1.01
C TYR A 171 -3.17 1.28 -1.12
N ASP A 172 -3.15 1.83 -2.33
CA ASP A 172 -3.64 3.19 -2.62
C ASP A 172 -5.07 3.12 -3.16
N GLU A 173 -6.06 3.21 -2.26
CA GLU A 173 -7.50 3.15 -2.56
C GLU A 173 -7.88 1.92 -3.43
N PRO A 174 -7.61 0.68 -2.99
CA PRO A 174 -7.68 -0.52 -3.84
C PRO A 174 -9.09 -0.86 -4.33
N THR A 175 -10.12 -0.23 -3.80
CA THR A 175 -11.54 -0.52 -4.11
C THR A 175 -12.26 0.62 -4.81
N SER A 176 -11.68 1.82 -4.87
CA SER A 176 -12.40 3.02 -5.33
C SER A 176 -12.76 3.03 -6.84
N ALA A 177 -12.09 2.20 -7.64
CA ALA A 177 -12.40 2.02 -9.06
C ALA A 177 -13.29 0.80 -9.36
N LEU A 178 -13.86 0.17 -8.31
CA LEU A 178 -14.65 -1.05 -8.43
C LEU A 178 -16.15 -0.78 -8.28
N ASP A 179 -16.95 -1.63 -8.93
CA ASP A 179 -18.37 -1.74 -8.59
C ASP A 179 -18.53 -2.17 -7.12
N PRO A 180 -19.52 -1.62 -6.38
CA PRO A 180 -19.75 -1.97 -4.97
C PRO A 180 -19.89 -3.46 -4.71
N SER A 181 -20.43 -4.23 -5.67
CA SER A 181 -20.57 -5.69 -5.58
C SER A 181 -19.23 -6.44 -5.56
N LEU A 182 -18.17 -5.84 -6.09
CA LEU A 182 -16.84 -6.45 -6.21
C LEU A 182 -15.88 -6.04 -5.08
N VAL A 183 -16.22 -5.00 -4.33
CA VAL A 183 -15.40 -4.46 -3.22
C VAL A 183 -15.09 -5.55 -2.19
N GLY A 184 -16.10 -6.33 -1.79
CA GLY A 184 -15.97 -7.38 -0.79
C GLY A 184 -14.96 -8.46 -1.15
N GLU A 185 -14.80 -8.78 -2.43
CA GLU A 185 -13.83 -9.79 -2.90
C GLU A 185 -12.38 -9.33 -2.64
N VAL A 186 -12.08 -8.06 -2.93
CA VAL A 186 -10.74 -7.48 -2.71
C VAL A 186 -10.43 -7.35 -1.22
N LEU A 187 -11.39 -6.83 -0.44
CA LEU A 187 -11.23 -6.69 1.01
C LEU A 187 -11.05 -8.05 1.71
N ASN A 188 -11.72 -9.10 1.24
CA ASN A 188 -11.53 -10.45 1.76
C ASN A 188 -10.12 -11.02 1.50
N ILE A 189 -9.50 -10.67 0.36
CA ILE A 189 -8.10 -11.05 0.12
C ILE A 189 -7.19 -10.32 1.09
N MET A 190 -7.40 -9.02 1.34
CA MET A 190 -6.60 -8.25 2.28
C MET A 190 -6.73 -8.80 3.71
N ARG A 191 -7.94 -9.21 4.15
CA ARG A 191 -8.15 -9.90 5.44
C ARG A 191 -7.37 -11.21 5.53
N LYS A 192 -7.41 -12.05 4.49
CA LYS A 192 -6.65 -13.31 4.46
C LYS A 192 -5.14 -13.08 4.55
N LEU A 193 -4.63 -12.04 3.90
CA LEU A 193 -3.22 -11.68 3.99
C LEU A 193 -2.85 -11.17 5.40
N ASP A 194 -3.76 -10.49 6.06
CA ASP A 194 -3.64 -10.07 7.45
C ASP A 194 -3.59 -11.27 8.39
N ASP A 195 -4.55 -12.21 8.27
CA ASP A 195 -4.57 -13.48 9.01
C ASP A 195 -3.28 -14.30 8.82
N GLU A 196 -2.61 -14.17 7.68
CA GLU A 196 -1.31 -14.80 7.39
C GLU A 196 -0.12 -14.00 7.95
N GLY A 197 -0.35 -12.88 8.60
CA GLY A 197 0.68 -12.03 9.22
C GLY A 197 1.39 -11.07 8.25
N MET A 198 0.79 -10.75 7.11
CA MET A 198 1.33 -9.76 6.18
C MET A 198 1.17 -8.36 6.77
N THR A 199 2.27 -7.63 6.90
CA THR A 199 2.21 -6.21 7.26
C THR A 199 1.61 -5.40 6.12
N GLN A 200 0.60 -4.59 6.42
CA GLN A 200 -0.18 -3.87 5.41
C GLN A 200 -0.38 -2.40 5.79
N VAL A 201 -0.27 -1.51 4.81
CA VAL A 201 -0.67 -0.10 4.95
C VAL A 201 -1.68 0.22 3.86
N VAL A 202 -2.88 0.62 4.22
CA VAL A 202 -3.97 0.86 3.28
C VAL A 202 -4.50 2.30 3.37
N VAL A 203 -4.50 3.01 2.27
CA VAL A 203 -5.31 4.22 2.10
C VAL A 203 -6.68 3.78 1.64
N THR A 204 -7.71 4.11 2.40
CA THR A 204 -9.07 3.64 2.09
C THR A 204 -10.16 4.63 2.49
N HIS A 205 -11.28 4.57 1.78
CA HIS A 205 -12.56 5.19 2.13
C HIS A 205 -13.57 4.16 2.69
N GLU A 206 -13.18 2.89 2.78
CA GLU A 206 -14.00 1.81 3.33
C GLU A 206 -13.92 1.82 4.87
N MET A 207 -14.70 2.70 5.50
CA MET A 207 -14.62 2.91 6.97
C MET A 207 -14.99 1.67 7.77
N ARG A 208 -15.92 0.83 7.27
CA ARG A 208 -16.24 -0.45 7.92
C ARG A 208 -15.05 -1.39 7.93
N PHE A 209 -14.36 -1.53 6.79
CA PHE A 209 -13.16 -2.35 6.71
C PHE A 209 -12.06 -1.84 7.66
N ALA A 210 -11.78 -0.53 7.63
CA ALA A 210 -10.80 0.08 8.52
C ALA A 210 -11.15 -0.17 10.00
N ARG A 211 -12.43 -0.09 10.37
CA ARG A 211 -12.89 -0.33 11.75
C ARG A 211 -12.80 -1.79 12.17
N GLU A 212 -13.11 -2.74 11.26
CA GLU A 212 -13.22 -4.16 11.58
C GLU A 212 -11.88 -4.90 11.51
N VAL A 213 -10.94 -4.43 10.70
CA VAL A 213 -9.72 -5.20 10.34
C VAL A 213 -8.43 -4.49 10.73
N ALA A 214 -8.38 -3.16 10.73
CA ALA A 214 -7.14 -2.48 11.04
C ALA A 214 -6.77 -2.58 12.54
N ASP A 215 -5.48 -2.74 12.82
CA ASP A 215 -4.92 -2.65 14.17
C ASP A 215 -4.72 -1.19 14.57
N LYS A 216 -4.38 -0.35 13.60
CA LYS A 216 -4.10 1.06 13.79
C LYS A 216 -4.74 1.92 12.70
N ILE A 217 -5.26 3.07 13.11
CA ILE A 217 -5.75 4.13 12.22
C ILE A 217 -4.82 5.33 12.30
N LEU A 218 -4.45 5.85 11.13
CA LEU A 218 -3.77 7.14 10.98
C LEU A 218 -4.74 8.11 10.32
N MET A 219 -5.19 9.12 11.05
CA MET A 219 -6.08 10.16 10.52
C MET A 219 -5.25 11.34 10.01
N LEU A 220 -5.33 11.58 8.70
CA LEU A 220 -4.64 12.70 8.04
C LEU A 220 -5.61 13.83 7.73
N ALA A 221 -5.18 15.07 7.97
CA ALA A 221 -5.83 16.27 7.48
C ALA A 221 -4.77 17.34 7.17
N ASP A 222 -4.97 18.11 6.11
CA ASP A 222 -4.13 19.25 5.72
C ASP A 222 -2.61 18.95 5.63
N GLY A 223 -2.27 17.72 5.25
CA GLY A 223 -0.87 17.27 5.18
C GLY A 223 -0.25 16.86 6.52
N GLU A 224 -1.04 16.78 7.58
CA GLU A 224 -0.60 16.43 8.94
C GLU A 224 -1.24 15.12 9.41
N LEU A 225 -0.54 14.38 10.25
CA LEU A 225 -1.12 13.30 11.05
C LEU A 225 -1.76 13.94 12.30
N ILE A 226 -3.09 14.06 12.28
CA ILE A 226 -3.80 14.77 13.35
C ILE A 226 -4.22 13.85 14.51
N GLU A 227 -4.42 12.56 14.22
CA GLU A 227 -4.76 11.59 15.23
C GLU A 227 -4.29 10.19 14.82
N SER A 228 -3.90 9.37 15.80
CA SER A 228 -3.50 7.97 15.61
C SER A 228 -3.92 7.15 16.80
N GLY A 229 -4.41 5.93 16.54
CA GLY A 229 -4.85 5.02 17.60
C GLY A 229 -5.49 3.76 17.06
N SER A 230 -5.98 2.90 17.98
CA SER A 230 -6.79 1.74 17.58
C SER A 230 -8.11 2.18 16.95
N PRO A 231 -8.73 1.34 16.10
CA PRO A 231 -10.04 1.63 15.53
C PRO A 231 -11.08 2.05 16.57
N ASP A 232 -11.14 1.35 17.71
CA ASP A 232 -12.10 1.67 18.77
C ASP A 232 -11.95 3.10 19.28
N VAL A 233 -10.72 3.58 19.45
CA VAL A 233 -10.46 4.94 19.91
C VAL A 233 -10.87 5.96 18.84
N ILE A 234 -10.43 5.75 17.61
CA ILE A 234 -10.66 6.71 16.52
C ILE A 234 -12.14 6.79 16.12
N PHE A 235 -12.85 5.66 16.05
CA PHE A 235 -14.25 5.64 15.61
C PHE A 235 -15.25 5.93 16.73
N SER A 236 -14.93 5.66 18.00
CA SER A 236 -15.87 5.82 19.11
C SER A 236 -15.61 7.05 19.98
N SER A 237 -14.36 7.50 20.08
CA SER A 237 -13.96 8.60 20.97
C SER A 237 -12.84 9.45 20.38
N PRO A 238 -13.00 9.99 19.14
CA PRO A 238 -11.98 10.81 18.52
C PRO A 238 -11.73 12.09 19.33
N ARG A 239 -10.46 12.43 19.49
CA ARG A 239 -10.03 13.60 20.29
C ARG A 239 -10.01 14.88 19.46
N ASP A 240 -9.52 14.80 18.20
CA ASP A 240 -9.45 15.95 17.29
C ASP A 240 -10.84 16.21 16.68
N GLU A 241 -11.26 17.47 16.64
CA GLU A 241 -12.55 17.88 16.10
C GLU A 241 -12.64 17.61 14.58
N ARG A 242 -11.54 17.70 13.85
CA ARG A 242 -11.48 17.38 12.41
C ARG A 242 -11.74 15.89 12.18
N THR A 243 -11.25 15.01 13.07
CA THR A 243 -11.55 13.57 13.04
C THR A 243 -13.03 13.33 13.25
N ARG A 244 -13.65 13.97 14.26
CA ARG A 244 -15.11 13.85 14.53
C ARG A 244 -15.92 14.29 13.31
N THR A 245 -15.61 15.45 12.78
CA THR A 245 -16.31 16.01 11.61
C THR A 245 -16.18 15.11 10.37
N PHE A 246 -15.00 14.54 10.16
CA PHE A 246 -14.78 13.59 9.07
C PHE A 246 -15.63 12.33 9.23
N LEU A 247 -15.59 11.71 10.40
CA LEU A 247 -16.28 10.44 10.66
C LEU A 247 -17.81 10.56 10.67
N GLN A 248 -18.37 11.72 11.06
CA GLN A 248 -19.83 11.98 11.00
C GLN A 248 -20.44 11.77 9.60
N ARG A 249 -19.63 11.79 8.54
CA ARG A 249 -20.09 11.56 7.17
C ARG A 249 -20.23 10.07 6.83
N TYR A 250 -19.71 9.19 7.67
CA TYR A 250 -19.63 7.74 7.42
C TYR A 250 -20.29 6.89 8.52
N LEU A 251 -20.69 7.53 9.61
CA LEU A 251 -21.45 6.95 10.72
C LEU A 251 -22.93 7.38 10.65
#